data_a3a9c19155a42a8107345afbafd2dd1f
#
_entry.id   a3a9c19155a42a8107345afbafd2dd1f
#
_cell.length_a   1.000
_cell.length_b   1.000
_cell.length_c   1.000
_cell.angle_alpha   90.00
_cell.angle_beta   90.00
_cell.angle_gamma   90.00
#
_symmetry.space_group_name_H-M   'P 1'
#
loop_
_entity.id
_entity.type
_entity.pdbx_description
1 polymer ?
#
loop_
_entity_poly.entity_id
_entity_poly.type
_entity_poly.pdbx_seq_one_letter_code
_entity_poly.pdbx_strand_id
1 'polypeptide(L)'
;AQFFPRLAVYDNVEGWQNMQFWGRSEWALEFGDYDVKITVPADHILDATGELLNEKKVLTKEQLKRFNKARTSFKDPVFIVTQDEAELAEKERSKKTKTWHFNAKNVRDFAFASSRKYIWDAMAVNINGKTVMAVSLYPKEGNPLWEEHSTRVVANTLEEYSKMTFDYPYSKAISVHADRQGMEYPMICFNYGRPNPDGTYSERTKRGMI
;
A
#
# COMPACT_ATOMS: atom_id res chain seq x y z
N ALA A 1 -13.78 1.22 0.81
CA ALA A 1 -15.13 1.03 1.35
C ALA A 1 -15.24 -0.28 2.13
N GLN A 2 -16.28 -0.42 2.91
CA GLN A 2 -16.51 -1.56 3.79
C GLN A 2 -16.74 -2.85 2.98
N PHE A 3 -15.73 -3.69 2.90
CA PHE A 3 -15.80 -4.93 2.12
C PHE A 3 -15.93 -6.20 2.98
N PHE A 4 -15.90 -6.06 4.31
CA PHE A 4 -16.07 -7.16 5.25
C PHE A 4 -16.85 -6.70 6.49
N PRO A 5 -17.56 -7.61 7.19
CA PRO A 5 -18.25 -7.32 8.45
C PRO A 5 -17.25 -6.96 9.56
N ARG A 6 -17.57 -5.95 10.37
CA ARG A 6 -16.78 -5.50 11.51
C ARG A 6 -17.63 -5.44 12.77
N LEU A 7 -16.98 -5.53 13.92
CA LEU A 7 -17.66 -5.28 15.19
C LEU A 7 -18.07 -3.81 15.27
N ALA A 8 -19.29 -3.56 15.65
CA ALA A 8 -19.73 -2.22 15.98
C ALA A 8 -19.02 -1.74 17.24
N VAL A 9 -18.66 -0.46 17.25
CA VAL A 9 -18.15 0.19 18.45
C VAL A 9 -19.29 0.47 19.42
N TYR A 10 -19.02 0.32 20.69
CA TYR A 10 -19.90 0.77 21.76
C TYR A 10 -19.22 1.89 22.56
N ASP A 11 -19.88 3.00 22.71
CA ASP A 11 -19.43 4.06 23.60
C ASP A 11 -20.55 4.53 24.56
N ASN A 12 -20.18 5.31 25.55
CA ASN A 12 -21.11 5.78 26.58
C ASN A 12 -21.92 7.02 26.19
N VAL A 13 -21.75 7.53 25.00
CA VAL A 13 -22.47 8.71 24.50
C VAL A 13 -23.64 8.27 23.62
N GLU A 14 -23.37 7.41 22.63
CA GLU A 14 -24.33 6.99 21.61
C GLU A 14 -24.66 5.49 21.66
N GLY A 15 -23.98 4.72 22.52
CA GLY A 15 -24.18 3.28 22.63
C GLY A 15 -23.58 2.52 21.43
N TRP A 16 -24.31 1.54 20.91
CA TRP A 16 -23.88 0.77 19.76
C TRP A 16 -23.91 1.56 18.46
N GLN A 17 -22.74 1.80 17.86
CA GLN A 17 -22.61 2.51 16.58
C GLN A 17 -22.73 1.53 15.40
N ASN A 18 -23.91 1.03 15.19
CA ASN A 18 -24.24 0.05 14.15
C ASN A 18 -25.06 0.61 12.99
N MET A 19 -25.07 1.93 12.83
CA MET A 19 -25.80 2.58 11.76
C MET A 19 -25.26 2.24 10.38
N GLN A 20 -26.15 2.20 9.40
CA GLN A 20 -25.78 2.01 8.01
C GLN A 20 -24.94 3.17 7.50
N PHE A 21 -23.91 2.87 6.71
CA PHE A 21 -23.13 3.89 6.02
C PHE A 21 -23.92 4.54 4.87
N TRP A 22 -24.03 5.85 4.91
CA TRP A 22 -24.79 6.65 3.93
C TRP A 22 -23.90 7.38 2.90
N GLY A 23 -22.61 7.02 2.78
CA GLY A 23 -21.69 7.62 1.82
C GLY A 23 -20.91 8.82 2.31
N ARG A 24 -21.23 9.35 3.48
CA ARG A 24 -20.53 10.46 4.14
C ARG A 24 -20.53 10.22 5.63
N SER A 25 -19.44 9.89 6.19
CA SER A 25 -19.10 9.94 7.62
C SER A 25 -17.80 9.19 7.88
N GLU A 26 -17.18 9.50 8.98
CA GLU A 26 -16.10 8.71 9.57
C GLU A 26 -16.70 7.48 10.25
N TRP A 27 -15.92 6.42 10.36
CA TRP A 27 -16.31 5.24 11.09
C TRP A 27 -15.61 5.20 12.43
N ALA A 28 -16.34 4.99 13.47
CA ALA A 28 -15.79 4.56 14.73
C ALA A 28 -15.43 3.09 14.65
N LEU A 29 -14.15 2.77 14.84
CA LEU A 29 -13.61 1.42 14.72
C LEU A 29 -12.71 1.12 15.92
N GLU A 30 -12.87 -0.06 16.49
CA GLU A 30 -11.97 -0.57 17.52
C GLU A 30 -10.65 -1.08 16.91
N PHE A 31 -9.58 -0.98 17.70
CA PHE A 31 -8.32 -1.60 17.35
C PHE A 31 -8.39 -3.11 17.53
N GLY A 32 -7.79 -3.82 16.61
CA GLY A 32 -7.73 -5.27 16.64
C GLY A 32 -6.55 -5.85 15.89
N ASP A 33 -6.41 -7.15 16.01
CA ASP A 33 -5.42 -7.92 15.25
C ASP A 33 -6.10 -8.61 14.08
N TYR A 34 -5.44 -8.59 12.93
CA TYR A 34 -5.93 -9.19 11.70
C TYR A 34 -4.97 -10.26 11.19
N ASP A 35 -5.49 -11.46 10.97
CA ASP A 35 -4.81 -12.54 10.24
C ASP A 35 -5.62 -12.83 8.97
N VAL A 36 -5.09 -12.42 7.81
CA VAL A 36 -5.86 -12.37 6.56
C VAL A 36 -5.16 -13.11 5.44
N LYS A 37 -5.88 -14.03 4.81
CA LYS A 37 -5.45 -14.76 3.62
C LYS A 37 -6.28 -14.33 2.42
N ILE A 38 -5.59 -13.87 1.37
CA ILE A 38 -6.22 -13.34 0.16
C ILE A 38 -5.75 -14.18 -1.03
N THR A 39 -6.69 -14.87 -1.68
CA THR A 39 -6.41 -15.67 -2.86
C THR A 39 -6.78 -14.89 -4.11
N VAL A 40 -5.79 -14.68 -4.97
CA VAL A 40 -5.90 -13.92 -6.23
C VAL A 40 -5.29 -14.70 -7.39
N PRO A 41 -5.53 -14.32 -8.66
CA PRO A 41 -4.81 -14.89 -9.79
C PRO A 41 -3.28 -14.84 -9.58
N ALA A 42 -2.56 -15.86 -10.03
CA ALA A 42 -1.13 -16.00 -9.75
C ALA A 42 -0.25 -14.91 -10.39
N ASP A 43 -0.76 -14.21 -11.39
CA ASP A 43 -0.14 -13.06 -12.06
C ASP A 43 -0.39 -11.72 -11.34
N HIS A 44 -1.22 -11.69 -10.29
CA HIS A 44 -1.42 -10.48 -9.51
C HIS A 44 -0.29 -10.25 -8.50
N ILE A 45 0.10 -9.00 -8.38
CA ILE A 45 0.84 -8.46 -7.24
C ILE A 45 -0.18 -7.91 -6.25
N LEU A 46 0.06 -8.15 -4.97
CA LEU A 46 -0.81 -7.73 -3.88
C LEU A 46 0.02 -7.21 -2.71
N ASP A 47 -0.41 -6.10 -2.12
CA ASP A 47 0.03 -5.68 -0.80
C ASP A 47 -1.17 -5.21 0.03
N ALA A 48 -1.02 -5.18 1.35
CA ALA A 48 -2.12 -4.97 2.28
C ALA A 48 -1.65 -4.36 3.60
N THR A 49 -2.59 -3.97 4.42
CA THR A 49 -2.37 -3.71 5.85
C THR A 49 -1.68 -4.92 6.50
N GLY A 50 -0.63 -4.68 7.30
CA GLY A 50 0.10 -5.74 8.00
C GLY A 50 1.32 -6.28 7.24
N GLU A 51 1.98 -7.22 7.86
CA GLU A 51 3.20 -7.85 7.34
C GLU A 51 2.89 -9.08 6.49
N LEU A 52 3.60 -9.21 5.37
CA LEU A 52 3.50 -10.39 4.50
C LEU A 52 4.27 -11.56 5.14
N LEU A 53 3.55 -12.61 5.52
CA LEU A 53 4.13 -13.76 6.23
C LEU A 53 4.68 -14.84 5.30
N ASN A 54 4.25 -14.89 4.06
CA ASN A 54 4.57 -15.99 3.14
C ASN A 54 5.25 -15.53 1.85
N GLU A 55 6.09 -14.50 1.93
CA GLU A 55 6.80 -13.90 0.79
C GLU A 55 7.48 -14.93 -0.12
N LYS A 56 8.14 -15.95 0.45
CA LYS A 56 8.81 -17.02 -0.28
C LYS A 56 7.86 -17.89 -1.15
N LYS A 57 6.55 -17.88 -0.85
CA LYS A 57 5.54 -18.65 -1.59
C LYS A 57 4.87 -17.85 -2.71
N VAL A 58 4.80 -16.52 -2.55
CA VAL A 58 4.05 -15.66 -3.46
C VAL A 58 4.92 -14.83 -4.40
N LEU A 59 6.19 -14.61 -4.04
CA LEU A 59 7.17 -13.91 -4.86
C LEU A 59 8.03 -14.90 -5.66
N THR A 60 8.44 -14.49 -6.85
CA THR A 60 9.48 -15.20 -7.60
C THR A 60 10.83 -15.07 -6.88
N LYS A 61 11.80 -15.91 -7.22
CA LYS A 61 13.15 -15.83 -6.64
C LYS A 61 13.79 -14.44 -6.85
N GLU A 62 13.59 -13.85 -8.02
CA GLU A 62 14.13 -12.54 -8.34
C GLU A 62 13.41 -11.42 -7.60
N GLN A 63 12.08 -11.46 -7.54
CA GLN A 63 11.28 -10.51 -6.74
C GLN A 63 11.66 -10.57 -5.26
N LEU A 64 11.83 -11.76 -4.70
CA LEU A 64 12.27 -11.95 -3.31
C LEU A 64 13.67 -11.38 -3.06
N LYS A 65 14.59 -11.56 -3.99
CA LYS A 65 15.94 -10.98 -3.91
C LYS A 65 15.89 -9.45 -3.90
N ARG A 66 15.09 -8.85 -4.80
CA ARG A 66 14.89 -7.40 -4.86
C ARG A 66 14.17 -6.87 -3.63
N PHE A 67 13.17 -7.59 -3.12
CA PHE A 67 12.46 -7.25 -1.88
C PHE A 67 13.41 -7.21 -0.67
N ASN A 68 14.28 -8.22 -0.54
CA ASN A 68 15.30 -8.21 0.51
C ASN A 68 16.32 -7.07 0.34
N LYS A 69 16.67 -6.70 -0.90
CA LYS A 69 17.52 -5.54 -1.16
C LYS A 69 16.84 -4.24 -0.75
N ALA A 70 15.54 -4.09 -1.02
CA ALA A 70 14.76 -2.91 -0.64
C ALA A 70 14.78 -2.66 0.88
N ARG A 71 14.75 -3.72 1.69
CA ARG A 71 14.81 -3.66 3.16
C ARG A 71 16.08 -3.04 3.73
N THR A 72 17.12 -2.91 2.92
CA THR A 72 18.40 -2.31 3.30
C THR A 72 18.78 -1.10 2.44
N SER A 73 17.90 -0.66 1.56
CA SER A 73 18.11 0.48 0.68
C SER A 73 17.50 1.74 1.30
N PHE A 74 18.32 2.54 2.01
CA PHE A 74 17.88 3.77 2.69
C PHE A 74 18.01 5.03 1.82
N LYS A 75 18.56 4.90 0.62
CA LYS A 75 18.81 6.06 -0.25
C LYS A 75 17.89 6.08 -1.46
N ASP A 76 17.74 4.93 -2.09
CA ASP A 76 17.04 4.83 -3.38
C ASP A 76 16.00 3.71 -3.35
N PRO A 77 14.83 3.90 -3.96
CA PRO A 77 13.85 2.83 -4.16
C PRO A 77 14.43 1.68 -4.99
N VAL A 78 14.00 0.48 -4.68
CA VAL A 78 14.35 -0.74 -5.41
C VAL A 78 13.08 -1.29 -6.04
N PHE A 79 13.10 -1.49 -7.35
CA PHE A 79 12.00 -2.14 -8.06
C PHE A 79 11.94 -3.62 -7.70
N ILE A 80 10.87 -4.03 -7.06
CA ILE A 80 10.57 -5.43 -6.75
C ILE A 80 9.90 -6.08 -7.95
N VAL A 81 8.95 -5.37 -8.56
CA VAL A 81 8.34 -5.69 -9.86
C VAL A 81 8.58 -4.52 -10.80
N THR A 82 9.25 -4.78 -11.92
CA THR A 82 9.55 -3.77 -12.94
C THR A 82 8.37 -3.51 -13.86
N GLN A 83 8.41 -2.42 -14.62
CA GLN A 83 7.39 -2.13 -15.63
C GLN A 83 7.28 -3.24 -16.66
N ASP A 84 8.41 -3.75 -17.18
CA ASP A 84 8.42 -4.84 -18.17
C ASP A 84 7.74 -6.11 -17.64
N GLU A 85 7.98 -6.45 -16.36
CA GLU A 85 7.33 -7.58 -15.70
C GLU A 85 5.81 -7.37 -15.56
N ALA A 86 5.37 -6.16 -15.21
CA ALA A 86 3.96 -5.79 -15.15
C ALA A 86 3.30 -5.83 -16.53
N GLU A 87 3.93 -5.29 -17.55
CA GLU A 87 3.44 -5.34 -18.94
C GLU A 87 3.36 -6.77 -19.50
N LEU A 88 4.30 -7.64 -19.11
CA LEU A 88 4.21 -9.04 -19.47
C LEU A 88 3.02 -9.72 -18.79
N ALA A 89 2.79 -9.43 -17.51
CA ALA A 89 1.65 -9.98 -16.78
C ALA A 89 0.28 -9.49 -17.29
N GLU A 90 0.23 -8.34 -17.96
CA GLU A 90 -1.00 -7.84 -18.60
C GLU A 90 -1.42 -8.65 -19.83
N LYS A 91 -0.47 -9.25 -20.57
CA LYS A 91 -0.72 -9.90 -21.87
C LYS A 91 -1.55 -11.16 -21.75
N GLU A 92 -1.34 -11.92 -20.68
CA GLU A 92 -2.04 -13.19 -20.45
C GLU A 92 -2.61 -13.24 -19.04
N ARG A 93 -3.78 -13.89 -18.90
CA ARG A 93 -4.44 -14.08 -17.60
C ARG A 93 -4.12 -15.45 -17.05
N SER A 94 -3.49 -15.48 -15.88
CA SER A 94 -3.25 -16.76 -15.19
C SER A 94 -4.56 -17.45 -14.82
N LYS A 95 -4.63 -18.75 -15.12
CA LYS A 95 -5.71 -19.65 -14.64
C LYS A 95 -5.41 -20.22 -13.26
N LYS A 96 -4.17 -20.06 -12.77
CA LYS A 96 -3.73 -20.48 -11.44
C LYS A 96 -3.94 -19.33 -10.45
N THR A 97 -4.05 -19.68 -9.18
CA THR A 97 -4.15 -18.73 -8.08
C THR A 97 -2.96 -18.85 -7.12
N LYS A 98 -2.73 -17.82 -6.34
CA LYS A 98 -1.83 -17.83 -5.20
C LYS A 98 -2.48 -17.13 -4.01
N THR A 99 -2.16 -17.57 -2.80
CA THR A 99 -2.70 -17.02 -1.56
C THR A 99 -1.64 -16.22 -0.84
N TRP A 100 -1.90 -14.94 -0.65
CA TRP A 100 -1.11 -14.03 0.15
C TRP A 100 -1.58 -14.08 1.60
N HIS A 101 -0.67 -14.05 2.56
CA HIS A 101 -1.00 -14.13 3.98
C HIS A 101 -0.40 -12.95 4.73
N PHE A 102 -1.26 -12.13 5.31
CA PHE A 102 -0.88 -10.94 6.06
C PHE A 102 -1.28 -11.05 7.52
N ASN A 103 -0.46 -10.48 8.39
CA ASN A 103 -0.78 -10.29 9.80
C ASN A 103 -0.57 -8.82 10.18
N ALA A 104 -1.59 -8.21 10.73
CA ALA A 104 -1.55 -6.85 11.25
C ALA A 104 -1.90 -6.85 12.74
N LYS A 105 -1.15 -6.10 13.52
CA LYS A 105 -1.35 -5.97 14.96
C LYS A 105 -1.79 -4.57 15.31
N ASN A 106 -2.79 -4.49 16.20
CA ASN A 106 -3.26 -3.24 16.77
C ASN A 106 -3.61 -2.19 15.69
N VAL A 107 -4.46 -2.56 14.74
CA VAL A 107 -4.94 -1.68 13.67
C VAL A 107 -6.45 -1.53 13.71
N ARG A 108 -6.95 -0.37 13.28
CA ARG A 108 -8.38 -0.06 13.30
C ARG A 108 -9.14 -0.66 12.12
N ASP A 109 -8.45 -0.93 11.02
CA ASP A 109 -9.05 -1.44 9.78
C ASP A 109 -8.04 -2.25 8.99
N PHE A 110 -8.50 -2.93 7.95
CA PHE A 110 -7.68 -3.70 7.03
C PHE A 110 -8.06 -3.35 5.58
N ALA A 111 -7.07 -3.08 4.75
CA ALA A 111 -7.28 -2.88 3.32
C ALA A 111 -6.20 -3.59 2.51
N PHE A 112 -6.49 -3.84 1.24
CA PHE A 112 -5.54 -4.43 0.30
C PHE A 112 -5.70 -3.84 -1.10
N ALA A 113 -4.64 -3.93 -1.89
CA ALA A 113 -4.63 -3.62 -3.30
C ALA A 113 -4.08 -4.80 -4.10
N SER A 114 -4.70 -5.12 -5.24
CA SER A 114 -4.32 -6.27 -6.05
C SER A 114 -4.49 -5.98 -7.54
N SER A 115 -3.42 -6.13 -8.31
CA SER A 115 -3.48 -6.00 -9.77
C SER A 115 -2.33 -6.76 -10.43
N ARG A 116 -2.56 -7.21 -11.68
CA ARG A 116 -1.46 -7.71 -12.53
C ARG A 116 -0.63 -6.58 -13.15
N LYS A 117 -1.18 -5.35 -13.14
CA LYS A 117 -0.55 -4.15 -13.71
C LYS A 117 0.45 -3.46 -12.78
N TYR A 118 0.57 -3.89 -11.52
CA TYR A 118 1.40 -3.16 -10.57
C TYR A 118 2.88 -3.31 -10.85
N ILE A 119 3.51 -2.17 -11.07
CA ILE A 119 4.90 -1.90 -10.77
C ILE A 119 4.96 -1.79 -9.25
N TRP A 120 5.97 -2.36 -8.65
CA TRP A 120 6.16 -2.33 -7.20
C TRP A 120 7.57 -1.93 -6.87
N ASP A 121 7.74 -0.81 -6.22
CA ASP A 121 9.02 -0.41 -5.66
C ASP A 121 8.91 -0.10 -4.17
N ALA A 122 10.05 -0.14 -3.48
CA ALA A 122 10.13 0.12 -2.05
C ALA A 122 11.54 0.56 -1.64
N MET A 123 11.63 1.27 -0.53
CA MET A 123 12.88 1.59 0.16
C MET A 123 12.72 1.54 1.67
N ALA A 124 13.84 1.40 2.38
CA ALA A 124 13.89 1.44 3.83
C ALA A 124 13.99 2.89 4.33
N VAL A 125 13.33 3.16 5.44
CA VAL A 125 13.39 4.43 6.17
C VAL A 125 13.79 4.12 7.61
N ASN A 126 14.73 4.88 8.16
CA ASN A 126 15.11 4.73 9.56
C ASN A 126 14.33 5.71 10.44
N ILE A 127 13.44 5.21 11.25
CA ILE A 127 12.70 6.00 12.26
C ILE A 127 13.22 5.60 13.64
N ASN A 128 14.11 6.44 14.18
CA ASN A 128 14.71 6.25 15.51
C ASN A 128 15.25 4.83 15.78
N GLY A 129 15.98 4.28 14.80
CA GLY A 129 16.56 2.92 14.89
C GLY A 129 15.64 1.79 14.44
N LYS A 130 14.37 2.07 14.16
CA LYS A 130 13.42 1.11 13.57
C LYS A 130 13.41 1.27 12.06
N THR A 131 13.52 0.16 11.33
CA THR A 131 13.34 0.16 9.87
C THR A 131 11.85 0.10 9.51
N VAL A 132 11.39 1.08 8.76
CA VAL A 132 10.04 1.15 8.18
C VAL A 132 10.16 1.10 6.66
N MET A 133 9.29 0.37 5.99
CA MET A 133 9.30 0.30 4.53
C MET A 133 8.37 1.35 3.92
N ALA A 134 8.92 2.22 3.09
CA ALA A 134 8.16 3.07 2.17
C ALA A 134 7.92 2.27 0.89
N VAL A 135 6.67 2.16 0.45
CA VAL A 135 6.26 1.26 -0.64
C VAL A 135 5.33 2.00 -1.60
N SER A 136 5.45 1.72 -2.89
CA SER A 136 4.49 2.18 -3.91
C SER A 136 4.04 1.05 -4.83
N LEU A 137 2.73 1.07 -5.14
CA LEU A 137 2.08 0.18 -6.10
C LEU A 137 1.33 1.03 -7.14
N TYR A 138 1.73 0.94 -8.38
CA TYR A 138 1.14 1.77 -9.44
C TYR A 138 1.24 1.09 -10.81
N PRO A 139 0.30 1.37 -11.73
CA PRO A 139 0.39 0.90 -13.10
C PRO A 139 1.30 1.82 -13.93
N LYS A 140 1.75 1.35 -15.09
CA LYS A 140 2.57 2.13 -16.02
C LYS A 140 1.96 3.47 -16.43
N GLU A 141 0.64 3.58 -16.41
CA GLU A 141 -0.09 4.80 -16.68
C GLU A 141 0.16 5.91 -15.63
N GLY A 142 0.77 5.56 -14.51
CA GLY A 142 1.25 6.52 -13.51
C GLY A 142 2.64 7.10 -13.81
N ASN A 143 3.40 6.47 -14.70
CA ASN A 143 4.77 6.89 -15.03
C ASN A 143 4.80 8.08 -16.00
N PRO A 144 5.84 8.94 -15.94
CA PRO A 144 7.01 8.83 -15.04
C PRO A 144 6.78 9.35 -13.60
N LEU A 145 5.66 10.01 -13.34
CA LEU A 145 5.36 10.70 -12.09
C LEU A 145 5.54 9.80 -10.84
N TRP A 146 4.99 8.58 -10.88
CA TRP A 146 5.02 7.65 -9.73
C TRP A 146 6.41 7.08 -9.49
N GLU A 147 7.10 6.67 -10.53
CA GLU A 147 8.45 6.14 -10.47
C GLU A 147 9.45 7.16 -9.90
N GLU A 148 9.33 8.42 -10.35
CA GLU A 148 10.25 9.48 -9.93
C GLU A 148 10.02 9.93 -8.49
N HIS A 149 8.76 9.89 -7.99
CA HIS A 149 8.41 10.59 -6.76
C HIS A 149 7.75 9.75 -5.66
N SER A 150 6.85 8.81 -5.99
CA SER A 150 5.91 8.25 -5.01
C SER A 150 6.61 7.66 -3.77
N THR A 151 7.48 6.69 -3.92
CA THR A 151 8.14 6.04 -2.78
C THR A 151 9.03 6.99 -1.99
N ARG A 152 9.68 7.96 -2.66
CA ARG A 152 10.47 9.00 -1.98
C ARG A 152 9.60 9.93 -1.14
N VAL A 153 8.41 10.26 -1.65
CA VAL A 153 7.43 11.07 -0.92
C VAL A 153 6.93 10.33 0.31
N VAL A 154 6.59 9.04 0.19
CA VAL A 154 6.22 8.21 1.36
C VAL A 154 7.35 8.17 2.38
N ALA A 155 8.60 8.00 1.95
CA ALA A 155 9.76 8.01 2.84
C ALA A 155 9.90 9.35 3.58
N ASN A 156 9.84 10.47 2.87
CA ASN A 156 9.90 11.80 3.46
C ASN A 156 8.74 12.06 4.44
N THR A 157 7.54 11.62 4.09
CA THR A 157 6.36 11.75 4.95
C THR A 157 6.56 10.98 6.26
N LEU A 158 7.05 9.75 6.20
CA LEU A 158 7.38 8.96 7.39
C LEU A 158 8.39 9.67 8.30
N GLU A 159 9.45 10.24 7.72
CA GLU A 159 10.48 10.96 8.47
C GLU A 159 9.93 12.26 9.09
N GLU A 160 9.28 13.10 8.29
CA GLU A 160 8.82 14.42 8.76
C GLU A 160 7.69 14.30 9.78
N TYR A 161 6.71 13.44 9.54
CA TYR A 161 5.61 13.27 10.49
C TYR A 161 6.07 12.60 11.78
N SER A 162 7.03 11.67 11.71
CA SER A 162 7.62 11.09 12.93
C SER A 162 8.36 12.13 13.76
N LYS A 163 9.05 13.11 13.13
CA LYS A 163 9.70 14.23 13.85
C LYS A 163 8.68 15.20 14.47
N MET A 164 7.57 15.43 13.78
CA MET A 164 6.57 16.44 14.19
C MET A 164 5.59 15.91 15.24
N THR A 165 5.38 14.61 15.32
CA THR A 165 4.35 14.00 16.18
C THR A 165 4.94 12.90 17.07
N PHE A 166 4.96 11.67 16.60
CA PHE A 166 5.50 10.48 17.25
C PHE A 166 6.01 9.50 16.19
N ASP A 167 6.90 8.61 16.59
CA ASP A 167 7.46 7.61 15.68
C ASP A 167 6.37 6.77 15.01
N TYR A 168 6.46 6.63 13.70
CA TYR A 168 5.49 5.82 12.97
C TYR A 168 5.40 4.40 13.55
N PRO A 169 4.23 3.96 14.02
CA PRO A 169 4.14 2.76 14.85
C PRO A 169 4.25 1.44 14.07
N TYR A 170 4.01 1.47 12.76
CA TYR A 170 3.94 0.28 11.92
C TYR A 170 5.23 0.01 11.15
N SER A 171 5.32 -1.17 10.53
CA SER A 171 6.52 -1.62 9.80
C SER A 171 6.62 -1.12 8.36
N LYS A 172 5.53 -0.61 7.82
CA LYS A 172 5.49 -0.08 6.44
C LYS A 172 4.40 0.96 6.24
N ALA A 173 4.56 1.76 5.18
CA ALA A 173 3.53 2.62 4.63
C ALA A 173 3.50 2.44 3.10
N ILE A 174 2.31 2.22 2.55
CA ILE A 174 2.10 1.91 1.14
C ILE A 174 1.27 3.02 0.49
N SER A 175 1.77 3.57 -0.61
CA SER A 175 1.01 4.42 -1.53
C SER A 175 0.55 3.59 -2.72
N VAL A 176 -0.75 3.51 -2.93
CA VAL A 176 -1.36 2.79 -4.06
C VAL A 176 -1.99 3.79 -5.02
N HIS A 177 -1.67 3.67 -6.29
CA HIS A 177 -2.31 4.47 -7.33
C HIS A 177 -3.80 4.13 -7.43
N ALA A 178 -4.65 5.12 -7.22
CA ALA A 178 -6.08 5.06 -7.43
C ALA A 178 -6.52 5.93 -8.62
N ASP A 179 -7.65 5.58 -9.24
CA ASP A 179 -8.12 6.26 -10.46
C ASP A 179 -8.64 7.67 -10.20
N ARG A 180 -9.31 7.93 -9.08
CA ARG A 180 -10.03 9.21 -8.88
C ARG A 180 -9.91 9.82 -7.50
N GLN A 181 -9.86 9.04 -6.45
CA GLN A 181 -10.13 9.51 -5.08
C GLN A 181 -9.16 8.88 -4.10
N GLY A 182 -8.64 9.69 -3.19
CA GLY A 182 -7.82 9.22 -2.08
C GLY A 182 -8.65 8.47 -1.02
N MET A 183 -8.00 7.54 -0.32
CA MET A 183 -8.56 6.88 0.86
C MET A 183 -7.41 6.38 1.73
N GLU A 184 -7.52 6.61 3.03
CA GLU A 184 -6.52 6.25 4.02
C GLU A 184 -6.98 5.03 4.82
N TYR A 185 -6.07 4.05 4.95
CA TYR A 185 -6.19 2.90 5.84
C TYR A 185 -4.88 2.70 6.61
N PRO A 186 -4.88 1.97 7.72
CA PRO A 186 -3.63 1.64 8.40
C PRO A 186 -2.61 1.00 7.45
N MET A 187 -1.42 1.58 7.36
CA MET A 187 -0.30 1.15 6.52
C MET A 187 -0.50 1.24 4.99
N ILE A 188 -1.69 1.60 4.49
CA ILE A 188 -1.96 1.65 3.06
C ILE A 188 -2.92 2.78 2.73
N CYS A 189 -2.52 3.68 1.85
CA CYS A 189 -3.37 4.73 1.32
C CYS A 189 -3.46 4.65 -0.20
N PHE A 190 -4.61 5.10 -0.69
CA PHE A 190 -4.92 5.15 -2.11
C PHE A 190 -4.82 6.61 -2.54
N ASN A 191 -3.90 6.90 -3.45
CA ASN A 191 -3.58 8.24 -3.90
C ASN A 191 -3.88 8.40 -5.38
N TYR A 192 -4.33 9.58 -5.76
CA TYR A 192 -4.55 9.94 -7.15
C TYR A 192 -3.35 10.72 -7.70
N GLY A 193 -3.03 10.50 -8.94
CA GLY A 193 -2.05 11.28 -9.68
C GLY A 193 -1.63 10.58 -10.96
N ARG A 194 -1.97 11.19 -12.10
CA ARG A 194 -1.51 10.73 -13.43
C ARG A 194 -0.84 11.88 -14.19
N PRO A 195 0.22 11.60 -14.91
CA PRO A 195 0.74 12.54 -15.88
C PRO A 195 -0.26 12.74 -17.04
N ASN A 196 -0.03 13.77 -17.82
CA ASN A 196 -0.67 13.96 -19.11
C ASN A 196 -0.27 12.83 -20.08
N PRO A 197 -0.99 12.63 -21.20
CA PRO A 197 -0.65 11.60 -22.19
C PRO A 197 0.75 11.72 -22.79
N ASP A 198 1.35 12.90 -22.75
CA ASP A 198 2.73 13.18 -23.20
C ASP A 198 3.79 12.93 -22.11
N GLY A 199 3.38 12.44 -20.94
CA GLY A 199 4.26 12.20 -19.80
C GLY A 199 4.56 13.42 -18.95
N THR A 200 4.08 14.62 -19.31
CA THR A 200 4.25 15.83 -18.50
C THR A 200 3.31 15.87 -17.31
N TYR A 201 3.68 16.59 -16.28
CA TYR A 201 2.81 16.81 -15.10
C TYR A 201 3.13 18.14 -14.41
N SER A 202 2.13 18.71 -13.78
CA SER A 202 2.25 19.96 -13.03
C SER A 202 2.72 19.71 -11.59
N GLU A 203 3.28 20.74 -10.95
CA GLU A 203 3.56 20.69 -9.50
C GLU A 203 2.30 20.43 -8.66
N ARG A 204 1.13 20.86 -9.13
CA ARG A 204 -0.15 20.54 -8.48
C ARG A 204 -0.45 19.04 -8.54
N THR A 205 -0.24 18.41 -9.69
CA THR A 205 -0.42 16.95 -9.85
C THR A 205 0.54 16.17 -8.96
N LYS A 206 1.82 16.60 -8.92
CA LYS A 206 2.84 16.03 -8.05
C LYS A 206 2.46 16.13 -6.56
N ARG A 207 2.02 17.32 -6.13
CA ARG A 207 1.58 17.53 -4.72
C ARG A 207 0.32 16.75 -4.37
N GLY A 208 -0.53 16.44 -5.33
CA GLY A 208 -1.73 15.62 -5.10
C GLY A 208 -1.46 14.13 -4.90
N MET A 209 -0.19 13.68 -5.04
CA MET A 209 0.26 12.33 -4.71
C MET A 209 0.66 12.17 -3.24
N ILE A 210 0.86 13.28 -2.55
CA ILE A 210 1.35 13.37 -1.16
C ILE A 210 0.11 13.43 -0.19
#